data_1c1acad3b59f3b5ddcf66bc8bff73c11
#
_entry.id   1c1acad3b59f3b5ddcf66bc8bff73c11
#
_cell.length_a   1.000
_cell.length_b   1.000
_cell.length_c   1.000
_cell.angle_alpha   90.00
_cell.angle_beta   90.00
_cell.angle_gamma   90.00
#
_symmetry.space_group_name_H-M   'P 1'
#
loop_
_entity.id
_entity.type
_entity.pdbx_description
1 polymer ?
#
loop_
_entity_poly.entity_id
_entity_poly.type
_entity_poly.pdbx_seq_one_letter_code
_entity_poly.pdbx_strand_id
1 'polypeptide(L)'
;MKCFYPQIFNMKFLKSFFAIAIVFTLSYCASNTSDNAKEEKKESSSTADQPNGGITLPAGFSASVFADSLGKARHIAVNSNGDVYTKIDELKDGHGILRLRDSNNDGVAEEIAGLGNYKGTGIAIKNGYLYATADEKIYRYKLNANNEVDAATEELIVTDLVNKNQHSSKPITLDNAGNIYVNIGAPSNACQEKDRIKDSKGQDPCPILATAGGIWQFKVDKKDQTYKNGVRYVTGIRNIMALDWNNGANELYGVQHGRDDLAKLYPDKYNEEESVELPAEEMFLMKQGSDFGWPYCYYDQRQKKKLVSPEYGGDKIRTDRCDNKGKPIYAFPGHWAPNGLMFYTGTQFPEKYRNGAFIAFHGSWNRAPRPQEGYFVVFLPFKEGKPNGDYEIFADGFAGETKTPRGAAFRPCGLAQGPDGSLFICDDQQGRIWKVIYKAQ
;
A
#
# COMPACT_ATOMS: atom_id res chain seq x y z
N MET A 1 -37.98 -47.07 -17.49
CA MET A 1 -37.70 -48.42 -16.96
C MET A 1 -36.62 -48.33 -15.91
N LYS A 2 -37.00 -48.68 -14.64
CA LYS A 2 -36.21 -49.19 -13.50
C LYS A 2 -34.88 -48.47 -13.18
N CYS A 3 -34.80 -47.60 -12.16
CA CYS A 3 -34.67 -47.84 -10.70
C CYS A 3 -33.61 -48.88 -10.32
N PHE A 4 -32.57 -48.40 -9.57
CA PHE A 4 -32.13 -49.08 -8.33
C PHE A 4 -31.13 -48.18 -7.54
N TYR A 5 -31.52 -47.71 -6.34
CA TYR A 5 -30.69 -47.52 -5.16
C TYR A 5 -30.59 -48.89 -4.44
N PRO A 6 -29.57 -49.19 -3.67
CA PRO A 6 -29.57 -48.97 -2.23
C PRO A 6 -28.14 -48.76 -1.65
N GLN A 7 -27.85 -48.56 -0.46
CA GLN A 7 -28.38 -48.50 0.90
C GLN A 7 -27.20 -48.13 1.84
N ILE A 8 -27.56 -47.50 2.86
CA ILE A 8 -26.90 -47.11 4.12
C ILE A 8 -26.30 -48.32 4.85
N PHE A 9 -25.11 -48.16 5.46
CA PHE A 9 -24.71 -48.95 6.60
C PHE A 9 -24.17 -48.04 7.76
N ASN A 10 -24.98 -47.98 8.80
CA ASN A 10 -24.66 -47.51 10.12
C ASN A 10 -24.05 -48.65 10.93
N MET A 11 -22.96 -48.39 11.63
CA MET A 11 -22.58 -49.25 12.76
C MET A 11 -22.03 -48.47 13.93
N LYS A 12 -22.79 -48.45 15.02
CA LYS A 12 -22.39 -48.11 16.38
C LYS A 12 -21.75 -49.31 17.03
N PHE A 13 -20.66 -49.12 17.78
CA PHE A 13 -20.25 -49.92 18.95
C PHE A 13 -19.35 -49.01 19.79
N LEU A 14 -19.68 -48.67 20.94
CA LEU A 14 -19.91 -49.20 22.30
C LEU A 14 -18.63 -49.31 23.13
N LYS A 15 -18.65 -48.52 24.16
CA LYS A 15 -17.88 -48.37 25.42
C LYS A 15 -17.00 -49.52 25.86
N SER A 16 -15.83 -49.21 26.49
CA SER A 16 -15.49 -49.74 27.80
C SER A 16 -14.39 -48.94 28.49
N PHE A 17 -14.62 -48.70 29.78
CA PHE A 17 -13.76 -48.09 30.82
C PHE A 17 -12.58 -48.99 31.14
N PHE A 18 -11.43 -48.40 31.46
CA PHE A 18 -10.58 -48.89 32.58
C PHE A 18 -9.80 -47.74 33.17
N ALA A 19 -10.08 -47.44 34.42
CA ALA A 19 -9.32 -46.57 35.32
C ALA A 19 -8.27 -47.41 36.05
N ILE A 20 -7.04 -46.94 36.10
CA ILE A 20 -6.04 -47.41 37.07
C ILE A 20 -5.39 -46.16 37.67
N ALA A 21 -5.73 -45.93 38.92
CA ALA A 21 -5.07 -45.02 39.83
C ALA A 21 -3.83 -45.71 40.42
N ILE A 22 -2.68 -45.09 40.35
CA ILE A 22 -1.52 -45.44 41.16
C ILE A 22 -1.08 -44.18 41.90
N VAL A 23 -1.35 -44.20 43.22
CA VAL A 23 -0.84 -43.24 44.18
C VAL A 23 0.56 -43.67 44.58
N PHE A 24 1.54 -42.81 44.41
CA PHE A 24 2.83 -42.87 45.13
C PHE A 24 3.02 -41.58 45.93
N THR A 25 2.82 -41.72 47.21
CA THR A 25 3.28 -40.76 48.22
C THR A 25 4.73 -41.02 48.55
N LEU A 26 5.57 -40.01 48.38
CA LEU A 26 6.84 -39.91 49.04
C LEU A 26 7.00 -38.49 49.59
N SER A 27 6.87 -38.41 50.90
CA SER A 27 7.26 -37.24 51.68
C SER A 27 8.77 -37.11 51.71
N TYR A 28 9.28 -35.94 51.48
CA TYR A 28 10.62 -35.55 51.94
C TYR A 28 10.58 -34.11 52.43
N CYS A 29 11.11 -33.95 53.65
CA CYS A 29 11.05 -32.71 54.42
C CYS A 29 11.97 -31.60 53.91
N ALA A 30 11.45 -30.44 54.00
CA ALA A 30 11.99 -29.13 54.37
C ALA A 30 13.50 -28.80 54.31
N SER A 31 13.81 -27.76 53.61
CA SER A 31 14.57 -26.63 54.15
C SER A 31 14.18 -25.33 53.45
N ASN A 32 13.66 -24.38 54.22
CA ASN A 32 13.37 -23.02 53.83
C ASN A 32 14.67 -22.27 53.50
N THR A 33 14.82 -21.79 52.27
CA THR A 33 15.53 -20.55 52.02
C THR A 33 14.66 -19.72 51.08
N SER A 34 14.12 -18.65 51.65
CA SER A 34 13.37 -17.63 50.91
C SER A 34 14.30 -16.76 50.11
N ASP A 35 14.46 -17.05 48.81
CA ASP A 35 14.95 -16.08 47.85
C ASP A 35 13.75 -15.50 47.10
N ASN A 36 13.34 -14.32 47.58
CA ASN A 36 12.44 -13.44 46.87
C ASN A 36 13.18 -12.90 45.58
N ALA A 37 13.20 -13.69 44.54
CA ALA A 37 13.43 -13.14 43.22
C ALA A 37 12.16 -12.41 42.83
N LYS A 38 12.12 -11.09 42.99
CA LYS A 38 11.19 -10.22 42.29
C LYS A 38 11.43 -10.41 40.78
N GLU A 39 10.51 -11.10 40.11
CA GLU A 39 10.35 -10.94 38.68
C GLU A 39 10.04 -9.46 38.44
N GLU A 40 11.04 -8.70 38.03
CA GLU A 40 10.83 -7.41 37.38
C GLU A 40 10.04 -7.70 36.11
N LYS A 41 8.74 -7.49 36.15
CA LYS A 41 7.96 -7.29 34.94
C LYS A 41 8.63 -6.12 34.21
N LYS A 42 9.39 -6.44 33.16
CA LYS A 42 9.81 -5.47 32.16
C LYS A 42 8.53 -4.90 31.57
N GLU A 43 8.08 -3.75 32.07
CA GLU A 43 7.05 -2.96 31.42
C GLU A 43 7.58 -2.68 30.00
N SER A 44 6.96 -3.28 29.01
CA SER A 44 7.22 -2.87 27.63
C SER A 44 6.64 -1.46 27.50
N SER A 45 7.50 -0.44 27.54
CA SER A 45 7.09 0.90 27.16
C SER A 45 6.39 0.81 25.81
N SER A 46 5.20 1.38 25.70
CA SER A 46 4.51 1.40 24.41
C SER A 46 5.41 2.14 23.41
N THR A 47 5.47 1.68 22.16
CA THR A 47 6.27 2.37 21.14
C THR A 47 5.77 3.81 20.89
N ALA A 48 4.59 4.17 21.41
CA ALA A 48 4.05 5.52 21.40
C ALA A 48 4.85 6.48 22.31
N ASP A 49 5.42 5.97 23.41
CA ASP A 49 6.19 6.76 24.37
C ASP A 49 7.65 6.96 23.93
N GLN A 50 8.06 6.35 22.82
CA GLN A 50 9.41 6.55 22.27
C GLN A 50 9.51 7.89 21.51
N PRO A 51 10.70 8.50 21.45
CA PRO A 51 10.91 9.68 20.63
C PRO A 51 10.42 9.50 19.20
N ASN A 52 9.69 10.47 18.67
CA ASN A 52 9.08 10.42 17.34
C ASN A 52 8.13 9.24 17.12
N GLY A 53 7.55 8.66 18.18
CA GLY A 53 6.71 7.45 18.06
C GLY A 53 7.44 6.23 17.51
N GLY A 54 8.76 6.15 17.73
CA GLY A 54 9.61 5.02 17.33
C GLY A 54 10.26 5.13 15.94
N ILE A 55 10.05 6.22 15.20
CA ILE A 55 10.71 6.44 13.90
C ILE A 55 11.94 7.36 14.00
N THR A 56 12.85 7.20 13.05
CA THR A 56 14.03 8.02 12.89
C THR A 56 13.80 9.05 11.77
N LEU A 57 14.14 10.31 12.05
CA LEU A 57 13.96 11.45 11.15
C LEU A 57 15.26 12.25 11.02
N PRO A 58 15.43 13.05 9.95
CA PRO A 58 16.56 13.98 9.82
C PRO A 58 16.57 15.04 10.93
N ALA A 59 17.73 15.64 11.17
CA ALA A 59 17.89 16.71 12.15
C ALA A 59 16.90 17.87 11.91
N GLY A 60 16.32 18.39 12.99
CA GLY A 60 15.32 19.45 12.97
C GLY A 60 13.88 18.97 12.75
N PHE A 61 13.67 17.70 12.37
CA PHE A 61 12.34 17.11 12.30
C PHE A 61 11.97 16.43 13.61
N SER A 62 10.68 16.43 13.91
CA SER A 62 10.08 15.66 15.00
C SER A 62 8.74 15.10 14.57
N ALA A 63 8.32 14.01 15.20
CA ALA A 63 7.01 13.40 14.98
C ALA A 63 6.26 13.20 16.30
N SER A 64 4.95 13.39 16.28
CA SER A 64 4.01 12.87 17.28
C SER A 64 3.27 11.67 16.73
N VAL A 65 2.82 10.79 17.62
CA VAL A 65 1.82 9.77 17.29
C VAL A 65 0.47 10.46 17.25
N PHE A 66 0.00 10.81 16.06
CA PHE A 66 -1.25 11.54 15.86
C PHE A 66 -2.47 10.68 16.22
N ALA A 67 -2.44 9.40 15.85
CA ALA A 67 -3.45 8.42 16.22
C ALA A 67 -2.84 7.01 16.19
N ASP A 68 -3.42 6.07 16.93
CA ASP A 68 -2.93 4.70 17.03
C ASP A 68 -4.08 3.70 17.02
N SER A 69 -3.77 2.42 16.76
CA SER A 69 -4.70 1.31 16.86
C SER A 69 -5.96 1.46 15.99
N LEU A 70 -5.84 2.10 14.83
CA LEU A 70 -6.95 2.33 13.91
C LEU A 70 -7.33 1.09 13.10
N GLY A 71 -6.53 0.02 13.15
CA GLY A 71 -6.68 -1.15 12.30
C GLY A 71 -5.91 -0.99 10.97
N LYS A 72 -6.41 -1.56 9.88
CA LYS A 72 -5.72 -1.50 8.58
C LYS A 72 -5.90 -0.16 7.85
N ALA A 73 -5.30 0.89 8.38
CA ALA A 73 -5.31 2.22 7.78
C ALA A 73 -4.44 2.26 6.51
N ARG A 74 -5.07 2.45 5.36
CA ARG A 74 -4.40 2.36 4.05
C ARG A 74 -3.92 3.72 3.54
N HIS A 75 -4.80 4.53 3.00
CA HIS A 75 -4.48 5.88 2.55
C HIS A 75 -5.16 6.92 3.42
N ILE A 76 -4.59 8.11 3.43
CA ILE A 76 -5.04 9.24 4.22
C ILE A 76 -5.21 10.49 3.37
N ALA A 77 -6.12 11.37 3.78
CA ALA A 77 -6.28 12.70 3.23
C ALA A 77 -6.48 13.68 4.37
N VAL A 78 -5.85 14.84 4.30
CA VAL A 78 -5.98 15.91 5.31
C VAL A 78 -6.77 17.05 4.71
N ASN A 79 -7.77 17.50 5.43
CA ASN A 79 -8.63 18.60 5.01
C ASN A 79 -8.06 19.97 5.45
N SER A 80 -8.54 21.04 4.85
CA SER A 80 -8.08 22.42 5.15
C SER A 80 -8.38 22.89 6.58
N ASN A 81 -9.34 22.26 7.28
CA ASN A 81 -9.62 22.48 8.69
C ASN A 81 -8.73 21.67 9.65
N GLY A 82 -7.81 20.86 9.14
CA GLY A 82 -6.92 20.00 9.92
C GLY A 82 -7.45 18.58 10.18
N ASP A 83 -8.71 18.28 9.88
CA ASP A 83 -9.23 16.92 10.02
C ASP A 83 -8.47 15.94 9.11
N VAL A 84 -8.06 14.82 9.67
CA VAL A 84 -7.42 13.73 8.96
C VAL A 84 -8.44 12.63 8.71
N TYR A 85 -8.57 12.20 7.46
CA TYR A 85 -9.44 11.11 7.07
C TYR A 85 -8.58 9.93 6.61
N THR A 86 -8.80 8.76 7.21
CA THR A 86 -8.11 7.52 6.79
C THR A 86 -9.09 6.49 6.25
N LYS A 87 -8.72 5.88 5.13
CA LYS A 87 -9.45 4.75 4.56
C LYS A 87 -8.95 3.45 5.18
N ILE A 88 -9.87 2.57 5.56
CA ILE A 88 -9.57 1.32 6.25
C ILE A 88 -9.94 0.14 5.37
N ASP A 89 -9.06 -0.88 5.33
CA ASP A 89 -9.25 -2.10 4.54
C ASP A 89 -10.01 -3.21 5.30
N GLU A 90 -10.24 -3.01 6.59
CA GLU A 90 -11.16 -3.81 7.42
C GLU A 90 -12.04 -2.84 8.20
N LEU A 91 -13.36 -3.10 8.27
CA LEU A 91 -14.26 -2.19 8.97
C LEU A 91 -13.95 -2.12 10.46
N LYS A 92 -13.87 -0.90 10.99
CA LYS A 92 -13.78 -0.63 12.41
C LYS A 92 -15.12 -0.06 12.90
N ASP A 93 -15.75 -0.74 13.83
CA ASP A 93 -17.08 -0.36 14.35
C ASP A 93 -18.13 -0.13 13.25
N GLY A 94 -18.05 -0.93 12.17
CA GLY A 94 -18.93 -0.83 11.00
C GLY A 94 -18.56 0.24 9.98
N HIS A 95 -17.48 0.98 10.19
CA HIS A 95 -17.05 2.07 9.31
C HIS A 95 -15.77 1.75 8.53
N GLY A 96 -15.69 2.22 7.30
CA GLY A 96 -14.54 2.05 6.42
C GLY A 96 -13.73 3.32 6.19
N ILE A 97 -14.16 4.44 6.76
CA ILE A 97 -13.43 5.71 6.79
C ILE A 97 -13.50 6.23 8.22
N LEU A 98 -12.35 6.68 8.76
CA LEU A 98 -12.30 7.35 10.05
C LEU A 98 -11.89 8.80 9.86
N ARG A 99 -12.63 9.72 10.47
CA ARG A 99 -12.22 11.11 10.70
C ARG A 99 -11.50 11.19 12.04
N LEU A 100 -10.35 11.83 12.05
CA LEU A 100 -9.51 12.07 13.21
C LEU A 100 -9.31 13.58 13.36
N ARG A 101 -9.56 14.12 14.55
CA ARG A 101 -9.46 15.54 14.84
C ARG A 101 -8.59 15.79 16.07
N ASP A 102 -7.60 16.64 15.90
CA ASP A 102 -6.80 17.26 16.96
C ASP A 102 -7.48 18.57 17.34
N SER A 103 -8.32 18.54 18.40
CA SER A 103 -9.18 19.67 18.79
C SER A 103 -8.44 20.68 19.66
N ASN A 104 -7.32 20.30 20.28
CA ASN A 104 -6.52 21.16 21.16
C ASN A 104 -5.19 21.62 20.52
N ASN A 105 -4.88 21.12 19.30
CA ASN A 105 -3.67 21.42 18.52
C ASN A 105 -2.36 20.97 19.19
N ASP A 106 -2.39 19.86 19.94
CA ASP A 106 -1.18 19.28 20.55
C ASP A 106 -0.46 18.26 19.65
N GLY A 107 -1.07 17.90 18.52
CA GLY A 107 -0.53 16.96 17.53
C GLY A 107 -0.99 15.51 17.77
N VAL A 108 -2.05 15.33 18.58
CA VAL A 108 -2.72 14.05 18.83
C VAL A 108 -4.21 14.22 18.53
N ALA A 109 -4.86 13.21 17.99
CA ALA A 109 -6.30 13.24 17.72
C ALA A 109 -7.09 12.74 18.92
N GLU A 110 -7.91 13.62 19.54
CA GLU A 110 -8.83 13.25 20.61
C GLU A 110 -10.15 12.70 20.09
N GLU A 111 -10.59 13.16 18.92
CA GLU A 111 -11.87 12.76 18.35
C GLU A 111 -11.69 11.79 17.19
N ILE A 112 -12.38 10.66 17.28
CA ILE A 112 -12.47 9.67 16.19
C ILE A 112 -13.94 9.46 15.85
N ALA A 113 -14.32 9.70 14.58
CA ALA A 113 -15.66 9.47 14.08
C ALA A 113 -15.63 8.64 12.79
N GLY A 114 -16.55 7.67 12.68
CA GLY A 114 -16.62 6.78 11.52
C GLY A 114 -17.65 7.24 10.50
N LEU A 115 -17.38 6.96 9.22
CA LEU A 115 -18.33 7.13 8.12
C LEU A 115 -18.09 6.07 7.03
N GLY A 116 -19.11 5.85 6.17
CA GLY A 116 -19.05 4.84 5.11
C GLY A 116 -18.94 3.42 5.64
N ASN A 117 -19.80 2.52 5.20
CA ASN A 117 -19.82 1.12 5.65
C ASN A 117 -19.12 0.15 4.69
N TYR A 118 -18.08 0.62 4.00
CA TYR A 118 -17.35 -0.13 2.98
C TYR A 118 -15.83 0.00 3.22
N LYS A 119 -15.14 -1.11 3.16
CA LYS A 119 -13.68 -1.17 3.18
C LYS A 119 -13.05 -0.70 1.87
N GLY A 120 -11.76 -0.46 1.84
CA GLY A 120 -11.01 -0.09 0.63
C GLY A 120 -9.73 0.67 0.92
N THR A 121 -9.16 1.29 -0.11
CA THR A 121 -7.82 1.89 -0.02
C THR A 121 -7.79 3.38 -0.35
N GLY A 122 -8.39 3.77 -1.49
CA GLY A 122 -8.24 5.12 -2.00
C GLY A 122 -9.10 6.13 -1.26
N ILE A 123 -8.51 7.28 -0.95
CA ILE A 123 -9.17 8.43 -0.36
C ILE A 123 -8.50 9.72 -0.85
N ALA A 124 -9.27 10.77 -1.12
CA ALA A 124 -8.75 12.07 -1.50
C ALA A 124 -9.76 13.17 -1.17
N ILE A 125 -9.30 14.39 -0.89
CA ILE A 125 -10.13 15.57 -0.72
C ILE A 125 -9.80 16.58 -1.82
N LYS A 126 -10.81 17.00 -2.57
CA LYS A 126 -10.64 17.98 -3.64
C LYS A 126 -11.96 18.71 -3.92
N ASN A 127 -11.89 20.01 -4.22
CA ASN A 127 -13.00 20.82 -4.70
C ASN A 127 -14.28 20.70 -3.85
N GLY A 128 -14.16 20.70 -2.52
CA GLY A 128 -15.28 20.65 -1.59
C GLY A 128 -15.91 19.26 -1.42
N TYR A 129 -15.20 18.20 -1.79
CA TYR A 129 -15.65 16.81 -1.61
C TYR A 129 -14.51 15.93 -1.07
N LEU A 130 -14.90 14.95 -0.25
CA LEU A 130 -14.09 13.76 0.02
C LEU A 130 -14.52 12.66 -0.93
N TYR A 131 -13.56 12.02 -1.56
CA TYR A 131 -13.72 10.86 -2.43
C TYR A 131 -13.13 9.64 -1.75
N ALA A 132 -13.82 8.49 -1.80
CA ALA A 132 -13.33 7.25 -1.22
C ALA A 132 -13.71 6.04 -2.07
N THR A 133 -12.83 5.04 -2.09
CA THR A 133 -13.08 3.82 -2.86
C THR A 133 -13.46 2.64 -1.99
N ALA A 134 -14.35 1.81 -2.51
CA ALA A 134 -14.43 0.39 -2.23
C ALA A 134 -13.68 -0.38 -3.33
N ASP A 135 -13.65 -1.72 -3.25
CA ASP A 135 -12.97 -2.54 -4.26
C ASP A 135 -13.59 -2.43 -5.67
N GLU A 136 -14.88 -2.10 -5.76
CA GLU A 136 -15.63 -2.04 -7.02
C GLU A 136 -16.33 -0.69 -7.26
N LYS A 137 -16.20 0.28 -6.34
CA LYS A 137 -16.98 1.51 -6.35
C LYS A 137 -16.15 2.71 -5.94
N ILE A 138 -16.59 3.89 -6.41
CA ILE A 138 -16.07 5.17 -5.92
C ILE A 138 -17.27 5.99 -5.41
N TYR A 139 -17.14 6.47 -4.19
CA TYR A 139 -18.10 7.34 -3.53
C TYR A 139 -17.53 8.73 -3.33
N ARG A 140 -18.40 9.72 -3.15
CA ARG A 140 -18.01 11.04 -2.66
C ARG A 140 -18.96 11.53 -1.58
N TYR A 141 -18.46 12.44 -0.75
CA TYR A 141 -19.19 13.14 0.30
C TYR A 141 -18.92 14.62 0.16
N LYS A 142 -19.95 15.44 0.32
CA LYS A 142 -19.82 16.89 0.27
C LYS A 142 -19.21 17.42 1.58
N LEU A 143 -18.37 18.44 1.50
CA LEU A 143 -17.94 19.20 2.66
C LEU A 143 -18.99 20.29 2.93
N ASN A 144 -19.34 20.49 4.22
CA ASN A 144 -20.20 21.57 4.69
C ASN A 144 -19.46 22.94 4.74
N ALA A 145 -20.14 23.98 5.19
CA ALA A 145 -19.57 25.32 5.28
C ALA A 145 -18.37 25.44 6.26
N ASN A 146 -18.23 24.49 7.20
CA ASN A 146 -17.11 24.40 8.15
C ASN A 146 -15.96 23.54 7.61
N ASN A 147 -15.99 23.15 6.35
CA ASN A 147 -15.07 22.18 5.75
C ASN A 147 -15.07 20.81 6.45
N GLU A 148 -16.20 20.36 6.97
CA GLU A 148 -16.37 19.02 7.53
C GLU A 148 -17.10 18.14 6.53
N VAL A 149 -16.76 16.85 6.50
CA VAL A 149 -17.45 15.88 5.64
C VAL A 149 -18.84 15.62 6.18
N ASP A 150 -19.87 15.88 5.36
CA ASP A 150 -21.26 15.57 5.65
C ASP A 150 -21.57 14.14 5.21
N ALA A 151 -21.61 13.21 6.17
CA ALA A 151 -21.86 11.79 5.93
C ALA A 151 -23.23 11.51 5.28
N ALA A 152 -24.22 12.39 5.46
CA ALA A 152 -25.56 12.25 4.86
C ALA A 152 -25.55 12.51 3.35
N THR A 153 -24.49 13.06 2.81
CA THR A 153 -24.34 13.40 1.38
C THR A 153 -23.62 12.33 0.57
N GLU A 154 -23.53 11.09 1.08
CA GLU A 154 -22.90 9.99 0.34
C GLU A 154 -23.52 9.83 -1.06
N GLU A 155 -22.67 9.89 -2.07
CA GLU A 155 -23.07 9.71 -3.47
C GLU A 155 -22.17 8.65 -4.12
N LEU A 156 -22.78 7.67 -4.78
CA LEU A 156 -22.10 6.73 -5.67
C LEU A 156 -21.81 7.43 -7.00
N ILE A 157 -20.53 7.50 -7.41
CA ILE A 157 -20.12 8.14 -8.66
C ILE A 157 -19.59 7.16 -9.70
N VAL A 158 -18.99 6.04 -9.28
CA VAL A 158 -18.56 4.97 -10.20
C VAL A 158 -18.85 3.61 -9.58
N THR A 159 -19.35 2.68 -10.39
CA THR A 159 -19.60 1.27 -10.01
C THR A 159 -18.96 0.32 -11.01
N ASP A 160 -19.02 -0.99 -10.70
CA ASP A 160 -18.55 -2.10 -11.54
C ASP A 160 -17.05 -2.05 -11.88
N LEU A 161 -16.21 -1.40 -11.04
CA LEU A 161 -14.78 -1.46 -11.20
C LEU A 161 -14.32 -2.92 -11.09
N VAL A 162 -13.40 -3.29 -11.97
CA VAL A 162 -12.88 -4.67 -12.01
C VAL A 162 -12.22 -5.00 -10.67
N ASN A 163 -12.74 -6.03 -10.00
CA ASN A 163 -12.22 -6.59 -8.77
C ASN A 163 -11.97 -8.09 -8.96
N LYS A 164 -10.76 -8.54 -8.71
CA LYS A 164 -10.35 -9.94 -8.71
C LYS A 164 -9.37 -10.15 -7.56
N ASN A 165 -9.07 -11.40 -7.23
CA ASN A 165 -8.35 -11.80 -6.01
C ASN A 165 -6.94 -11.19 -5.82
N GLN A 166 -6.30 -10.69 -6.89
CA GLN A 166 -5.00 -10.03 -6.81
C GLN A 166 -5.15 -8.55 -7.19
N HIS A 167 -4.43 -7.67 -6.49
CA HIS A 167 -4.36 -6.24 -6.76
C HIS A 167 -5.75 -5.55 -6.81
N SER A 168 -6.63 -5.91 -5.87
CA SER A 168 -8.00 -5.39 -5.77
C SER A 168 -8.05 -3.94 -5.31
N SER A 169 -7.06 -3.48 -4.58
CA SER A 169 -6.99 -2.10 -4.06
C SER A 169 -7.11 -1.03 -5.15
N LYS A 170 -7.87 0.02 -4.84
CA LYS A 170 -8.19 1.13 -5.76
C LYS A 170 -7.69 2.46 -5.22
N PRO A 171 -6.37 2.72 -5.22
CA PRO A 171 -5.87 4.07 -4.94
C PRO A 171 -6.40 5.05 -5.98
N ILE A 172 -6.63 6.29 -5.54
CA ILE A 172 -7.15 7.37 -6.39
C ILE A 172 -6.36 8.65 -6.20
N THR A 173 -6.35 9.47 -7.23
CA THR A 173 -6.00 10.89 -7.16
C THR A 173 -6.85 11.70 -8.12
N LEU A 174 -6.86 13.03 -7.98
CA LEU A 174 -7.67 13.93 -8.78
C LEU A 174 -6.85 15.08 -9.35
N ASP A 175 -7.15 15.44 -10.60
CA ASP A 175 -6.61 16.65 -11.21
C ASP A 175 -7.42 17.92 -10.86
N ASN A 176 -7.01 19.06 -11.41
CA ASN A 176 -7.72 20.33 -11.24
C ASN A 176 -8.86 20.51 -12.26
N ALA A 177 -8.98 19.62 -13.25
CA ALA A 177 -9.97 19.67 -14.32
C ALA A 177 -11.22 18.80 -14.04
N GLY A 178 -11.37 18.30 -12.81
CA GLY A 178 -12.50 17.48 -12.39
C GLY A 178 -12.45 16.05 -12.90
N ASN A 179 -11.26 15.49 -13.04
CA ASN A 179 -11.09 14.07 -13.30
C ASN A 179 -10.57 13.35 -12.05
N ILE A 180 -11.03 12.11 -11.87
CA ILE A 180 -10.52 11.16 -10.89
C ILE A 180 -9.81 10.02 -11.63
N TYR A 181 -8.63 9.68 -11.18
CA TYR A 181 -7.80 8.62 -11.71
C TYR A 181 -7.76 7.47 -10.70
N VAL A 182 -8.03 6.25 -11.17
CA VAL A 182 -8.07 5.06 -10.33
C VAL A 182 -7.21 3.95 -10.93
N ASN A 183 -6.37 3.32 -10.10
CA ASN A 183 -5.63 2.12 -10.51
C ASN A 183 -6.58 0.91 -10.55
N ILE A 184 -6.56 0.18 -11.67
CA ILE A 184 -7.16 -1.13 -11.80
C ILE A 184 -6.02 -2.13 -12.03
N GLY A 185 -5.51 -2.68 -10.94
CA GLY A 185 -4.36 -3.58 -10.94
C GLY A 185 -4.64 -4.89 -11.70
N ALA A 186 -3.61 -5.44 -12.29
CA ALA A 186 -3.70 -6.70 -13.01
C ALA A 186 -3.85 -7.88 -12.04
N PRO A 187 -4.84 -8.76 -12.18
CA PRO A 187 -5.05 -9.93 -11.31
C PRO A 187 -4.10 -11.08 -11.64
N SER A 188 -2.84 -10.79 -11.90
CA SER A 188 -1.80 -11.75 -12.23
C SER A 188 -0.41 -11.14 -12.02
N ASN A 189 0.59 -12.00 -11.81
CA ASN A 189 1.98 -11.59 -11.74
C ASN A 189 2.52 -11.12 -13.11
N ALA A 190 2.33 -11.93 -14.16
CA ALA A 190 2.89 -11.70 -15.49
C ALA A 190 2.01 -12.21 -16.64
N CYS A 191 0.69 -12.32 -16.43
CA CYS A 191 -0.28 -12.79 -17.42
C CYS A 191 0.08 -14.16 -18.02
N GLN A 192 0.58 -15.08 -17.18
CA GLN A 192 0.89 -16.45 -17.58
C GLN A 192 -0.40 -17.23 -17.85
N GLU A 193 -0.33 -18.30 -18.65
CA GLU A 193 -1.43 -19.27 -18.85
C GLU A 193 -1.84 -19.90 -17.52
N LYS A 194 -0.84 -20.21 -16.67
CA LYS A 194 -1.01 -20.61 -15.27
C LYS A 194 -0.20 -19.67 -14.40
N ASP A 195 -0.89 -18.80 -13.68
CA ASP A 195 -0.24 -17.73 -12.90
C ASP A 195 0.72 -18.31 -11.85
N ARG A 196 1.93 -17.75 -11.78
CA ARG A 196 3.00 -18.12 -10.82
C ARG A 196 3.43 -19.58 -10.88
N ILE A 197 3.28 -20.24 -12.02
CA ILE A 197 3.78 -21.60 -12.26
C ILE A 197 5.10 -21.51 -13.05
N LYS A 198 6.08 -22.32 -12.63
CA LYS A 198 7.39 -22.43 -13.28
C LYS A 198 7.23 -22.76 -14.77
N ASP A 199 7.97 -22.06 -15.60
CA ASP A 199 8.02 -22.21 -17.06
C ASP A 199 6.68 -22.03 -17.81
N SER A 200 5.64 -21.57 -17.11
CA SER A 200 4.35 -21.26 -17.75
C SER A 200 4.51 -20.05 -18.70
N LYS A 201 4.06 -20.23 -19.94
CA LYS A 201 4.13 -19.19 -20.97
C LYS A 201 3.18 -18.03 -20.66
N GLY A 202 3.53 -16.86 -21.15
CA GLY A 202 2.63 -15.71 -21.16
C GLY A 202 1.55 -15.85 -22.21
N GLN A 203 0.34 -15.39 -21.90
CA GLN A 203 -0.75 -15.28 -22.85
C GLN A 203 -0.50 -14.13 -23.81
N ASP A 204 -0.53 -14.36 -25.13
CA ASP A 204 -0.28 -13.37 -26.14
C ASP A 204 -1.34 -13.39 -27.24
N PRO A 205 -2.21 -12.37 -27.37
CA PRO A 205 -2.26 -11.17 -26.53
C PRO A 205 -2.75 -11.47 -25.09
N CYS A 206 -2.28 -10.68 -24.12
CA CYS A 206 -2.72 -10.81 -22.72
C CYS A 206 -4.17 -10.34 -22.56
N PRO A 207 -5.14 -11.22 -22.21
CA PRO A 207 -6.54 -10.85 -22.10
C PRO A 207 -6.84 -9.94 -20.89
N ILE A 208 -5.96 -9.92 -19.87
CA ILE A 208 -6.10 -9.06 -18.71
C ILE A 208 -6.07 -7.58 -19.12
N LEU A 209 -5.23 -7.23 -20.09
CA LEU A 209 -5.12 -5.85 -20.58
C LEU A 209 -6.43 -5.33 -21.20
N ALA A 210 -7.40 -6.17 -21.51
CA ALA A 210 -8.72 -5.70 -21.95
C ALA A 210 -9.45 -4.91 -20.85
N THR A 211 -9.26 -5.26 -19.56
CA THR A 211 -10.06 -4.70 -18.46
C THR A 211 -9.29 -4.25 -17.23
N ALA A 212 -7.98 -4.53 -17.14
CA ALA A 212 -7.14 -4.23 -15.98
C ALA A 212 -5.70 -3.95 -16.40
N GLY A 213 -4.80 -3.75 -15.46
CA GLY A 213 -3.39 -3.48 -15.76
C GLY A 213 -3.16 -2.05 -16.25
N GLY A 214 -3.75 -1.06 -15.59
CA GLY A 214 -3.62 0.35 -15.95
C GLY A 214 -4.36 1.32 -15.03
N ILE A 215 -4.43 2.56 -15.48
CA ILE A 215 -5.15 3.65 -14.81
C ILE A 215 -6.37 4.05 -15.64
N TRP A 216 -7.51 4.17 -14.99
CA TRP A 216 -8.76 4.67 -15.59
C TRP A 216 -9.09 6.06 -15.07
N GLN A 217 -9.62 6.88 -15.95
CA GLN A 217 -10.05 8.24 -15.67
C GLN A 217 -11.59 8.32 -15.76
N PHE A 218 -12.21 8.94 -14.76
CA PHE A 218 -13.65 9.25 -14.72
C PHE A 218 -13.86 10.73 -14.45
N LYS A 219 -15.09 11.21 -14.71
CA LYS A 219 -15.50 12.58 -14.39
C LYS A 219 -16.13 12.65 -13.00
N VAL A 220 -15.71 13.61 -12.17
CA VAL A 220 -16.25 13.75 -10.80
C VAL A 220 -17.64 14.41 -10.77
N ASP A 221 -18.00 15.16 -11.79
CA ASP A 221 -19.31 15.83 -11.94
C ASP A 221 -20.43 14.94 -12.47
N LYS A 222 -20.09 13.72 -12.92
CA LYS A 222 -21.05 12.73 -13.41
C LYS A 222 -21.34 11.70 -12.33
N LYS A 223 -22.62 11.37 -12.16
CA LYS A 223 -23.11 10.30 -11.29
C LYS A 223 -23.36 9.03 -12.10
N ASP A 224 -23.56 7.93 -11.38
CA ASP A 224 -24.01 6.64 -11.93
C ASP A 224 -23.13 6.13 -13.10
N GLN A 225 -21.85 6.48 -13.08
CA GLN A 225 -20.89 5.96 -14.04
C GLN A 225 -20.60 4.49 -13.74
N THR A 226 -20.50 3.67 -14.77
CA THR A 226 -19.97 2.31 -14.67
C THR A 226 -18.50 2.27 -15.12
N TYR A 227 -17.81 1.19 -14.85
CA TYR A 227 -16.47 0.94 -15.40
C TYR A 227 -16.36 1.29 -16.90
N LYS A 228 -17.40 1.00 -17.69
CA LYS A 228 -17.43 1.23 -19.15
C LYS A 228 -17.41 2.71 -19.55
N ASN A 229 -17.79 3.60 -18.65
CA ASN A 229 -17.75 5.05 -18.89
C ASN A 229 -16.35 5.64 -18.69
N GLY A 230 -15.46 4.87 -18.07
CA GLY A 230 -14.08 5.30 -17.83
C GLY A 230 -13.24 5.30 -19.10
N VAL A 231 -12.37 6.31 -19.20
CA VAL A 231 -11.32 6.35 -20.23
C VAL A 231 -10.10 5.62 -19.69
N ARG A 232 -9.61 4.62 -20.43
CA ARG A 232 -8.31 4.02 -20.12
C ARG A 232 -7.23 5.07 -20.38
N TYR A 233 -6.75 5.67 -19.31
CA TYR A 233 -5.76 6.74 -19.38
C TYR A 233 -4.35 6.18 -19.65
N VAL A 234 -4.01 5.05 -18.99
CA VAL A 234 -2.72 4.37 -19.10
C VAL A 234 -2.94 2.85 -19.14
N THR A 235 -2.09 2.14 -19.86
CA THR A 235 -2.05 0.68 -19.93
C THR A 235 -0.66 0.13 -19.65
N GLY A 236 -0.54 -1.19 -19.54
CA GLY A 236 0.76 -1.84 -19.39
C GLY A 236 1.40 -1.66 -18.01
N ILE A 237 0.59 -1.56 -16.97
CA ILE A 237 0.99 -1.44 -15.56
C ILE A 237 0.51 -2.68 -14.80
N ARG A 238 1.38 -3.29 -13.98
CA ARG A 238 0.99 -4.43 -13.15
C ARG A 238 0.08 -4.01 -11.99
N ASN A 239 0.55 -3.10 -11.17
CA ASN A 239 -0.20 -2.53 -10.05
C ASN A 239 0.48 -1.25 -9.54
N ILE A 240 -0.30 -0.21 -9.29
CA ILE A 240 0.15 1.02 -8.65
C ILE A 240 -0.67 1.25 -7.39
N MET A 241 0.02 1.35 -6.24
CA MET A 241 -0.58 1.80 -4.99
C MET A 241 -0.21 3.27 -4.72
N ALA A 242 1.03 3.62 -4.98
CA ALA A 242 1.60 4.97 -4.87
C ALA A 242 1.22 5.80 -6.11
N LEU A 243 0.14 6.59 -6.01
CA LEU A 243 -0.46 7.35 -7.10
C LEU A 243 -0.74 8.78 -6.64
N ASP A 244 -0.26 9.79 -7.36
CA ASP A 244 -0.55 11.19 -7.06
C ASP A 244 -0.56 12.07 -8.29
N TRP A 245 -1.35 13.16 -8.24
CA TRP A 245 -1.38 14.24 -9.21
C TRP A 245 -0.48 15.38 -8.74
N ASN A 246 0.60 15.62 -9.44
CA ASN A 246 1.46 16.76 -9.16
C ASN A 246 0.83 18.05 -9.68
N ASN A 247 0.27 18.86 -8.78
CA ASN A 247 -0.39 20.11 -9.16
C ASN A 247 0.58 21.13 -9.79
N GLY A 248 1.86 21.13 -9.40
CA GLY A 248 2.87 22.04 -9.95
C GLY A 248 3.28 21.70 -11.38
N ALA A 249 3.38 20.42 -11.69
CA ALA A 249 3.66 19.94 -13.05
C ALA A 249 2.39 19.76 -13.89
N ASN A 250 1.21 19.70 -13.26
CA ASN A 250 -0.09 19.39 -13.84
C ASN A 250 -0.09 18.04 -14.60
N GLU A 251 0.49 17.03 -13.98
CA GLU A 251 0.68 15.69 -14.54
C GLU A 251 0.43 14.59 -13.50
N LEU A 252 0.10 13.40 -13.98
CA LEU A 252 -0.12 12.20 -13.16
C LEU A 252 1.18 11.43 -12.96
N TYR A 253 1.44 11.00 -11.72
CA TYR A 253 2.59 10.17 -11.36
C TYR A 253 2.16 8.94 -10.57
N GLY A 254 2.95 7.89 -10.67
CA GLY A 254 2.77 6.70 -9.84
C GLY A 254 4.02 5.83 -9.80
N VAL A 255 4.11 5.00 -8.76
CA VAL A 255 5.19 4.03 -8.61
C VAL A 255 4.57 2.64 -8.59
N GLN A 256 5.00 1.80 -9.55
CA GLN A 256 4.43 0.47 -9.72
C GLN A 256 5.15 -0.57 -8.87
N HIS A 257 4.41 -1.55 -8.39
CA HIS A 257 4.96 -2.80 -7.88
C HIS A 257 5.42 -3.66 -9.05
N GLY A 258 6.72 -3.95 -9.12
CA GLY A 258 7.31 -4.86 -10.08
C GLY A 258 6.75 -6.28 -9.96
N ARG A 259 7.02 -7.11 -10.96
CA ARG A 259 6.66 -8.52 -10.91
C ARG A 259 7.51 -9.29 -9.88
N ASP A 260 7.00 -10.43 -9.41
CA ASP A 260 7.70 -11.27 -8.44
C ASP A 260 8.32 -12.52 -9.08
N ASP A 261 9.15 -13.23 -8.30
CA ASP A 261 9.52 -14.62 -8.50
C ASP A 261 10.33 -14.93 -9.77
N LEU A 262 11.23 -14.02 -10.23
CA LEU A 262 12.01 -14.27 -11.45
C LEU A 262 12.84 -15.55 -11.37
N ALA A 263 13.67 -15.75 -10.33
CA ALA A 263 14.51 -16.94 -10.17
C ALA A 263 13.67 -18.20 -9.92
N LYS A 264 12.60 -18.10 -9.13
CA LYS A 264 11.73 -19.22 -8.84
C LYS A 264 10.99 -19.74 -10.08
N LEU A 265 10.54 -18.84 -10.94
CA LEU A 265 9.78 -19.17 -12.15
C LEU A 265 10.68 -19.52 -13.34
N TYR A 266 11.87 -18.94 -13.41
CA TYR A 266 12.82 -19.12 -14.51
C TYR A 266 14.26 -19.28 -13.99
N PRO A 267 14.56 -20.36 -13.23
CA PRO A 267 15.87 -20.57 -12.59
C PRO A 267 17.01 -20.75 -13.58
N ASP A 268 16.72 -21.18 -14.82
CA ASP A 268 17.71 -21.31 -15.88
C ASP A 268 18.16 -19.94 -16.45
N LYS A 269 17.39 -18.88 -16.16
CA LYS A 269 17.66 -17.51 -16.66
C LYS A 269 18.08 -16.55 -15.56
N TYR A 270 17.51 -16.68 -14.36
CA TYR A 270 17.74 -15.77 -13.24
C TYR A 270 18.21 -16.53 -12.01
N ASN A 271 19.24 -16.04 -11.34
CA ASN A 271 19.61 -16.51 -10.02
C ASN A 271 18.86 -15.73 -8.93
N GLU A 272 18.97 -16.19 -7.68
CA GLU A 272 18.30 -15.57 -6.53
C GLU A 272 18.76 -14.13 -6.30
N GLU A 273 20.07 -13.84 -6.45
CA GLU A 273 20.62 -12.50 -6.30
C GLU A 273 20.10 -11.50 -7.34
N GLU A 274 19.86 -11.95 -8.56
CA GLU A 274 19.20 -11.14 -9.58
C GLU A 274 17.74 -10.92 -9.23
N SER A 275 17.04 -11.95 -8.76
CA SER A 275 15.62 -11.89 -8.42
C SER A 275 15.34 -10.99 -7.23
N VAL A 276 16.30 -10.79 -6.33
CA VAL A 276 16.21 -9.86 -5.20
C VAL A 276 16.11 -8.41 -5.66
N GLU A 277 16.83 -8.04 -6.72
CA GLU A 277 16.92 -6.66 -7.20
C GLU A 277 16.00 -6.36 -8.39
N LEU A 278 15.54 -7.41 -9.09
CA LEU A 278 14.79 -7.27 -10.34
C LEU A 278 13.34 -7.77 -10.22
N PRO A 279 12.45 -7.09 -10.95
CA PRO A 279 12.64 -5.83 -11.67
C PRO A 279 12.59 -4.62 -10.73
N ALA A 280 12.94 -3.45 -11.26
CA ALA A 280 12.76 -2.19 -10.54
C ALA A 280 11.31 -1.95 -10.11
N GLU A 281 11.14 -1.25 -8.98
CA GLU A 281 9.91 -0.49 -8.71
C GLU A 281 9.97 0.80 -9.54
N GLU A 282 9.13 0.87 -10.58
CA GLU A 282 9.22 1.89 -11.62
C GLU A 282 8.35 3.11 -11.27
N MET A 283 8.96 4.30 -11.18
CA MET A 283 8.21 5.56 -11.11
C MET A 283 7.93 6.10 -12.52
N PHE A 284 6.68 6.41 -12.79
CA PHE A 284 6.23 6.89 -14.09
C PHE A 284 5.66 8.30 -14.03
N LEU A 285 5.97 9.10 -15.04
CA LEU A 285 5.17 10.23 -15.48
C LEU A 285 4.16 9.70 -16.50
N MET A 286 2.89 9.82 -16.21
CA MET A 286 1.82 9.16 -16.95
C MET A 286 0.99 10.17 -17.74
N LYS A 287 0.96 10.01 -19.07
CA LYS A 287 0.11 10.78 -19.99
C LYS A 287 -0.96 9.89 -20.60
N GLN A 288 -2.05 10.49 -21.02
CA GLN A 288 -3.11 9.74 -21.70
C GLN A 288 -2.54 8.98 -22.93
N GLY A 289 -2.87 7.69 -22.99
CA GLY A 289 -2.39 6.79 -24.05
C GLY A 289 -1.02 6.15 -23.76
N SER A 290 -0.37 6.45 -22.64
CA SER A 290 0.89 5.80 -22.26
C SER A 290 0.71 4.29 -22.09
N ASP A 291 1.69 3.51 -22.58
CA ASP A 291 1.83 2.07 -22.39
C ASP A 291 3.21 1.76 -21.81
N PHE A 292 3.23 1.20 -20.58
CA PHE A 292 4.47 0.89 -19.87
C PHE A 292 4.94 -0.55 -20.02
N GLY A 293 4.23 -1.38 -20.78
CA GLY A 293 4.71 -2.64 -21.32
C GLY A 293 4.41 -3.90 -20.52
N TRP A 294 3.89 -3.81 -19.26
CA TRP A 294 3.43 -5.02 -18.58
C TRP A 294 2.32 -5.73 -19.39
N PRO A 295 2.29 -7.04 -19.49
CA PRO A 295 3.18 -8.05 -18.89
C PRO A 295 4.41 -8.38 -19.74
N TYR A 296 4.48 -7.84 -20.94
CA TYR A 296 5.47 -8.20 -21.95
C TYR A 296 6.88 -7.76 -21.62
N CYS A 297 7.00 -6.70 -20.82
CA CYS A 297 8.26 -6.02 -20.52
C CYS A 297 8.43 -5.79 -19.02
N TYR A 298 9.66 -5.76 -18.58
CA TYR A 298 10.08 -5.29 -17.25
C TYR A 298 11.30 -4.37 -17.39
N TYR A 299 11.56 -3.52 -16.37
CA TYR A 299 12.73 -2.65 -16.36
C TYR A 299 13.85 -3.23 -15.52
N ASP A 300 15.01 -3.42 -16.13
CA ASP A 300 16.26 -3.77 -15.44
C ASP A 300 17.02 -2.48 -15.13
N GLN A 301 17.02 -2.06 -13.85
CA GLN A 301 17.66 -0.83 -13.41
C GLN A 301 19.19 -0.89 -13.48
N ARG A 302 19.78 -2.09 -13.45
CA ARG A 302 21.23 -2.27 -13.57
C ARG A 302 21.70 -2.04 -14.99
N GLN A 303 20.93 -2.54 -15.97
CA GLN A 303 21.18 -2.30 -17.40
C GLN A 303 20.59 -0.99 -17.90
N LYS A 304 19.69 -0.33 -17.13
CA LYS A 304 18.91 0.84 -17.53
C LYS A 304 18.10 0.62 -18.82
N LYS A 305 17.55 -0.59 -18.95
CA LYS A 305 16.81 -1.03 -20.13
C LYS A 305 15.48 -1.67 -19.77
N LYS A 306 14.51 -1.49 -20.65
CA LYS A 306 13.26 -2.24 -20.63
C LYS A 306 13.44 -3.49 -21.49
N LEU A 307 13.33 -4.66 -20.84
CA LEU A 307 13.63 -5.97 -21.43
C LEU A 307 12.35 -6.77 -21.60
N VAL A 308 12.35 -7.68 -22.58
CA VAL A 308 11.27 -8.63 -22.77
C VAL A 308 11.19 -9.58 -21.57
N SER A 309 9.99 -9.77 -21.03
CA SER A 309 9.76 -10.67 -19.90
C SER A 309 9.99 -12.14 -20.30
N PRO A 310 10.48 -13.00 -19.38
CA PRO A 310 10.83 -14.38 -19.71
C PRO A 310 9.66 -15.22 -20.22
N GLU A 311 8.43 -14.92 -19.79
CA GLU A 311 7.17 -15.54 -20.25
C GLU A 311 6.95 -15.35 -21.76
N TYR A 312 7.52 -14.32 -22.33
CA TYR A 312 7.37 -13.91 -23.74
C TYR A 312 8.66 -14.09 -24.54
N GLY A 313 9.54 -14.99 -24.08
CA GLY A 313 10.79 -15.33 -24.75
C GLY A 313 11.94 -14.38 -24.43
N GLY A 314 11.86 -13.61 -23.35
CA GLY A 314 12.96 -12.78 -22.88
C GLY A 314 14.16 -13.62 -22.43
N ASP A 315 15.36 -13.09 -22.72
CA ASP A 315 16.66 -13.70 -22.48
C ASP A 315 17.63 -12.80 -21.70
N LYS A 316 17.10 -11.73 -21.07
CA LYS A 316 17.84 -10.69 -20.35
C LYS A 316 18.59 -9.70 -21.27
N ILE A 317 18.40 -9.81 -22.59
CA ILE A 317 19.05 -8.95 -23.59
C ILE A 317 18.01 -8.30 -24.51
N ARG A 318 17.00 -9.06 -24.93
CA ARG A 318 16.00 -8.64 -25.91
C ARG A 318 15.20 -7.43 -25.43
N THR A 319 15.09 -6.42 -26.30
CA THR A 319 14.31 -5.19 -26.11
C THR A 319 13.23 -4.99 -27.15
N ASP A 320 13.29 -5.65 -28.30
CA ASP A 320 12.51 -5.45 -29.52
C ASP A 320 11.03 -5.11 -29.27
N ARG A 321 10.34 -5.91 -28.47
CA ARG A 321 8.94 -5.71 -28.10
C ARG A 321 8.74 -4.52 -27.12
N CYS A 322 9.80 -4.06 -26.50
CA CYS A 322 9.79 -3.06 -25.42
C CYS A 322 10.30 -1.69 -25.85
N ASP A 323 10.84 -1.56 -27.08
CA ASP A 323 11.50 -0.33 -27.54
C ASP A 323 10.55 0.88 -27.61
N ASN A 324 9.28 0.64 -27.88
CA ASN A 324 8.23 1.67 -27.94
C ASN A 324 7.43 1.83 -26.64
N LYS A 325 7.82 1.14 -25.56
CA LYS A 325 7.13 1.24 -24.25
C LYS A 325 7.70 2.36 -23.41
N GLY A 326 6.82 2.98 -22.60
CA GLY A 326 7.22 4.02 -21.67
C GLY A 326 8.31 3.53 -20.71
N LYS A 327 9.34 4.36 -20.51
CA LYS A 327 10.40 4.09 -19.54
C LYS A 327 10.09 4.78 -18.21
N PRO A 328 10.58 4.26 -17.07
CA PRO A 328 10.47 4.97 -15.81
C PRO A 328 11.25 6.28 -15.84
N ILE A 329 10.75 7.28 -15.12
CA ILE A 329 11.49 8.52 -14.85
C ILE A 329 12.47 8.34 -13.68
N TYR A 330 12.21 7.34 -12.82
CA TYR A 330 13.08 6.87 -11.76
C TYR A 330 12.85 5.38 -11.51
N ALA A 331 13.87 4.66 -11.08
CA ALA A 331 13.81 3.22 -10.83
C ALA A 331 14.40 2.92 -9.45
N PHE A 332 13.57 2.43 -8.55
CA PHE A 332 13.98 1.99 -7.21
C PHE A 332 14.37 0.51 -7.23
N PRO A 333 15.13 0.04 -6.24
CA PRO A 333 15.38 -1.39 -6.06
C PRO A 333 14.10 -2.22 -6.04
N GLY A 334 14.19 -3.46 -6.48
CA GLY A 334 13.06 -4.36 -6.56
C GLY A 334 12.46 -4.70 -5.20
N HIS A 335 11.14 -4.91 -5.20
CA HIS A 335 10.36 -5.49 -4.09
C HIS A 335 10.20 -4.61 -2.83
N TRP A 336 10.51 -3.34 -2.88
CA TRP A 336 10.28 -2.43 -1.75
C TRP A 336 8.81 -2.11 -1.49
N ALA A 337 7.93 -2.41 -2.46
CA ALA A 337 6.48 -2.23 -2.39
C ALA A 337 6.04 -0.78 -2.14
N PRO A 338 6.11 0.11 -3.13
CA PRO A 338 5.70 1.51 -3.00
C PRO A 338 4.18 1.62 -2.82
N ASN A 339 3.71 2.00 -1.61
CA ASN A 339 2.30 2.09 -1.27
C ASN A 339 1.75 3.51 -1.15
N GLY A 340 2.59 4.51 -0.98
CA GLY A 340 2.19 5.91 -0.90
C GLY A 340 3.08 6.82 -1.73
N LEU A 341 2.49 7.81 -2.40
CA LEU A 341 3.16 8.90 -3.12
C LEU A 341 2.48 10.20 -2.77
N MET A 342 3.25 11.23 -2.48
CA MET A 342 2.75 12.58 -2.24
C MET A 342 3.79 13.61 -2.71
N PHE A 343 3.39 14.54 -3.57
CA PHE A 343 4.19 15.71 -3.91
C PHE A 343 4.03 16.79 -2.85
N TYR A 344 5.12 17.17 -2.21
CA TYR A 344 5.12 18.18 -1.17
C TYR A 344 5.04 19.60 -1.75
N THR A 345 4.04 20.36 -1.33
CA THR A 345 3.79 21.74 -1.77
C THR A 345 3.87 22.74 -0.62
N GLY A 346 4.12 22.26 0.60
CA GLY A 346 4.21 23.08 1.81
C GLY A 346 5.49 23.91 1.87
N THR A 347 5.51 24.84 2.82
CA THR A 347 6.66 25.72 3.11
C THR A 347 7.25 25.49 4.50
N GLN A 348 6.62 24.64 5.32
CA GLN A 348 7.11 24.35 6.68
C GLN A 348 8.47 23.66 6.66
N PHE A 349 8.67 22.70 5.74
CA PHE A 349 9.92 21.98 5.61
C PHE A 349 11.02 22.84 4.96
N PRO A 350 12.30 22.59 5.26
CA PRO A 350 13.43 23.26 4.60
C PRO A 350 13.34 23.21 3.09
N GLU A 351 13.97 24.16 2.40
CA GLU A 351 13.95 24.29 0.95
C GLU A 351 14.33 22.99 0.23
N LYS A 352 15.29 22.24 0.79
CA LYS A 352 15.71 20.91 0.30
C LYS A 352 14.53 19.96 0.07
N TYR A 353 13.47 20.01 0.89
CA TYR A 353 12.30 19.13 0.84
C TYR A 353 11.09 19.75 0.11
N ARG A 354 11.28 20.91 -0.50
CA ARG A 354 10.24 21.55 -1.31
C ARG A 354 10.32 21.05 -2.75
N ASN A 355 9.17 21.01 -3.44
CA ASN A 355 9.09 20.60 -4.84
C ASN A 355 9.66 19.19 -5.11
N GLY A 356 9.42 18.24 -4.21
CA GLY A 356 9.82 16.85 -4.35
C GLY A 356 8.69 15.90 -3.96
N ALA A 357 8.96 14.63 -4.07
CA ALA A 357 8.02 13.55 -3.76
C ALA A 357 8.45 12.79 -2.51
N PHE A 358 7.53 12.62 -1.56
CA PHE A 358 7.65 11.60 -0.52
C PHE A 358 7.03 10.30 -1.03
N ILE A 359 7.72 9.17 -0.83
CA ILE A 359 7.27 7.85 -1.26
C ILE A 359 7.39 6.88 -0.08
N ALA A 360 6.27 6.27 0.33
CA ALA A 360 6.24 5.27 1.37
C ALA A 360 6.43 3.87 0.77
N PHE A 361 7.47 3.19 1.20
CA PHE A 361 7.76 1.81 0.85
C PHE A 361 7.31 0.89 1.98
N HIS A 362 6.32 0.06 1.69
CA HIS A 362 5.63 -0.83 2.64
C HIS A 362 6.51 -1.98 3.14
N GLY A 363 7.58 -2.26 2.42
CA GLY A 363 8.54 -3.31 2.77
C GLY A 363 8.29 -4.64 2.06
N SER A 364 9.40 -5.29 1.74
CA SER A 364 9.46 -6.51 0.95
C SER A 364 9.08 -7.77 1.74
N TRP A 365 8.83 -8.86 1.00
CA TRP A 365 8.58 -10.19 1.55
C TRP A 365 9.39 -11.28 0.80
N ASN A 366 10.01 -10.93 -0.31
CA ASN A 366 10.57 -11.87 -1.29
C ASN A 366 12.00 -11.52 -1.72
N ARG A 367 12.80 -10.96 -0.81
CA ARG A 367 14.21 -10.62 -1.08
C ARG A 367 15.22 -11.67 -0.62
N ALA A 368 14.79 -12.85 -0.14
CA ALA A 368 15.74 -13.92 0.17
C ALA A 368 16.62 -14.24 -1.07
N PRO A 369 17.93 -14.51 -0.91
CA PRO A 369 18.67 -14.72 0.35
C PRO A 369 19.11 -13.44 1.10
N ARG A 370 18.88 -12.24 0.53
CA ARG A 370 19.20 -10.98 1.19
C ARG A 370 18.14 -10.61 2.24
N PRO A 371 18.48 -9.74 3.19
CA PRO A 371 17.51 -9.18 4.12
C PRO A 371 16.35 -8.49 3.39
N GLN A 372 15.17 -8.50 4.02
CA GLN A 372 14.04 -7.70 3.56
C GLN A 372 14.35 -6.20 3.73
N GLU A 373 13.90 -5.39 2.78
CA GLU A 373 14.11 -3.94 2.73
C GLU A 373 12.83 -3.19 2.35
N GLY A 374 12.91 -1.88 2.28
CA GLY A 374 11.76 -1.00 2.33
C GLY A 374 11.44 -0.71 3.80
N TYR A 375 10.17 -0.58 4.18
CA TYR A 375 9.74 -0.20 5.54
C TYR A 375 10.20 1.20 5.94
N PHE A 376 10.25 2.11 5.00
CA PHE A 376 10.69 3.50 5.19
C PHE A 376 9.95 4.44 4.23
N VAL A 377 10.09 5.74 4.50
CA VAL A 377 9.66 6.80 3.58
C VAL A 377 10.91 7.47 3.02
N VAL A 378 10.94 7.63 1.70
CA VAL A 378 12.02 8.38 1.03
C VAL A 378 11.52 9.73 0.56
N PHE A 379 12.45 10.68 0.38
CA PHE A 379 12.26 11.90 -0.36
C PHE A 379 13.05 11.84 -1.67
N LEU A 380 12.39 12.10 -2.79
CA LEU A 380 12.99 12.22 -4.11
C LEU A 380 12.83 13.66 -4.59
N PRO A 381 13.94 14.42 -4.79
CA PRO A 381 13.86 15.81 -5.25
C PRO A 381 13.41 15.89 -6.71
N PHE A 382 12.62 16.93 -7.01
CA PHE A 382 12.11 17.20 -8.37
C PHE A 382 12.47 18.59 -8.84
N LYS A 383 12.67 18.73 -10.14
CA LYS A 383 12.78 20.03 -10.83
C LYS A 383 12.03 19.92 -12.17
N GLU A 384 11.15 20.88 -12.45
CA GLU A 384 10.40 20.93 -13.70
C GLU A 384 9.65 19.62 -14.02
N GLY A 385 9.03 19.02 -12.98
CA GLY A 385 8.25 17.76 -13.12
C GLY A 385 9.09 16.49 -13.31
N LYS A 386 10.41 16.53 -13.12
CA LYS A 386 11.30 15.36 -13.23
C LYS A 386 12.17 15.19 -12.00
N PRO A 387 12.55 13.95 -11.65
CA PRO A 387 13.56 13.71 -10.62
C PRO A 387 14.84 14.48 -10.89
N ASN A 388 15.38 15.10 -9.84
CA ASN A 388 16.58 15.95 -9.88
C ASN A 388 17.56 15.54 -8.78
N GLY A 389 18.19 14.40 -8.94
CA GLY A 389 19.10 13.77 -7.98
C GLY A 389 18.60 12.42 -7.50
N ASP A 390 19.31 11.87 -6.53
CA ASP A 390 18.97 10.59 -5.91
C ASP A 390 18.00 10.80 -4.74
N TYR A 391 17.23 9.73 -4.42
CA TYR A 391 16.40 9.73 -3.23
C TYR A 391 17.26 9.69 -1.95
N GLU A 392 16.70 10.15 -0.86
CA GLU A 392 17.23 9.92 0.47
C GLU A 392 16.16 9.27 1.36
N ILE A 393 16.57 8.44 2.32
CA ILE A 393 15.66 7.92 3.35
C ILE A 393 15.32 9.07 4.28
N PHE A 394 14.05 9.46 4.29
CA PHE A 394 13.54 10.55 5.11
C PHE A 394 13.03 10.07 6.47
N ALA A 395 12.28 8.97 6.51
CA ALA A 395 11.83 8.38 7.77
C ALA A 395 12.07 6.88 7.75
N ASP A 396 12.69 6.34 8.80
CA ASP A 396 13.01 4.92 8.97
C ASP A 396 12.61 4.44 10.38
N GLY A 397 12.85 3.17 10.67
CA GLY A 397 12.56 2.59 11.98
C GLY A 397 11.18 1.96 12.11
N PHE A 398 10.31 2.07 11.11
CA PHE A 398 8.95 1.55 11.15
C PHE A 398 8.87 0.05 11.48
N ALA A 399 9.74 -0.75 10.91
CA ALA A 399 9.73 -2.21 11.12
C ALA A 399 10.16 -2.63 12.54
N GLY A 400 10.85 -1.76 13.28
CA GLY A 400 11.51 -2.15 14.52
C GLY A 400 12.64 -3.15 14.24
N GLU A 401 12.80 -4.13 15.09
CA GLU A 401 13.90 -5.12 14.99
C GLU A 401 13.71 -6.13 13.85
N THR A 402 12.48 -6.35 13.40
CA THR A 402 12.16 -7.45 12.46
C THR A 402 11.59 -6.94 11.15
N LYS A 403 12.41 -6.90 10.11
CA LYS A 403 11.98 -6.50 8.74
C LYS A 403 11.36 -7.68 7.99
N THR A 404 10.15 -8.07 8.36
CA THR A 404 9.34 -9.06 7.64
C THR A 404 7.85 -8.64 7.66
N PRO A 405 7.01 -9.09 6.72
CA PRO A 405 5.61 -8.67 6.67
C PRO A 405 4.79 -8.95 7.94
N ARG A 406 5.14 -10.02 8.68
CA ARG A 406 4.43 -10.41 9.91
C ARG A 406 5.13 -9.96 11.18
N GLY A 407 6.43 -9.70 11.11
CA GLY A 407 7.25 -9.34 12.27
C GLY A 407 7.52 -7.85 12.40
N ALA A 408 7.30 -7.07 11.34
CA ALA A 408 7.47 -5.63 11.37
C ALA A 408 6.46 -5.00 12.33
N ALA A 409 6.93 -4.08 13.17
CA ALA A 409 6.05 -3.35 14.07
C ALA A 409 5.06 -2.49 13.29
N PHE A 410 5.54 -1.78 12.29
CA PHE A 410 4.75 -0.93 11.40
C PHE A 410 5.22 -1.05 9.95
N ARG A 411 4.33 -0.71 9.01
CA ARG A 411 4.59 -0.73 7.58
C ARG A 411 3.99 0.53 6.93
N PRO A 412 4.82 1.54 6.58
CA PRO A 412 4.31 2.81 6.07
C PRO A 412 3.54 2.61 4.75
N CYS A 413 2.41 3.29 4.62
CA CYS A 413 1.48 3.11 3.51
C CYS A 413 1.05 4.45 2.90
N GLY A 414 0.04 5.13 3.46
CA GLY A 414 -0.46 6.39 2.93
C GLY A 414 0.32 7.61 3.43
N LEU A 415 0.39 8.62 2.59
CA LEU A 415 1.02 9.91 2.88
C LEU A 415 0.05 11.05 2.59
N ALA A 416 0.05 12.09 3.43
CA ALA A 416 -0.69 13.32 3.15
C ALA A 416 0.00 14.54 3.75
N GLN A 417 -0.24 15.72 3.17
CA GLN A 417 0.24 16.98 3.68
C GLN A 417 -0.86 17.67 4.48
N GLY A 418 -0.54 18.16 5.67
CA GLY A 418 -1.41 19.01 6.47
C GLY A 418 -1.47 20.45 5.96
N PRO A 419 -2.51 21.22 6.33
CA PRO A 419 -2.63 22.61 5.94
C PRO A 419 -1.51 23.50 6.52
N ASP A 420 -0.89 23.08 7.63
CA ASP A 420 0.28 23.69 8.26
C ASP A 420 1.62 23.30 7.58
N GLY A 421 1.58 22.45 6.55
CA GLY A 421 2.76 21.91 5.88
C GLY A 421 3.38 20.69 6.56
N SER A 422 2.77 20.15 7.62
CA SER A 422 3.20 18.89 8.22
C SER A 422 3.01 17.71 7.27
N LEU A 423 3.78 16.64 7.45
CA LEU A 423 3.63 15.38 6.73
C LEU A 423 2.96 14.35 7.64
N PHE A 424 1.87 13.77 7.17
CA PHE A 424 1.23 12.62 7.82
C PHE A 424 1.66 11.33 7.14
N ILE A 425 2.03 10.34 7.95
CA ILE A 425 2.43 9.01 7.49
C ILE A 425 1.54 7.99 8.19
N CYS A 426 0.82 7.16 7.47
CA CYS A 426 0.04 6.09 8.08
C CYS A 426 0.67 4.71 7.85
N ASP A 427 0.31 3.78 8.73
CA ASP A 427 0.67 2.37 8.75
C ASP A 427 -0.58 1.49 8.69
N ASP A 428 -0.54 0.41 7.93
CA ASP A 428 -1.64 -0.53 7.81
C ASP A 428 -1.43 -1.85 8.58
N GLN A 429 -0.35 -1.96 9.33
CA GLN A 429 -0.08 -3.12 10.18
C GLN A 429 -0.83 -3.03 11.51
N GLN A 430 -0.73 -1.88 12.18
CA GLN A 430 -1.40 -1.59 13.44
C GLN A 430 -2.34 -0.38 13.37
N GLY A 431 -2.23 0.43 12.33
CA GLY A 431 -3.06 1.62 12.12
C GLY A 431 -2.59 2.81 12.92
N ARG A 432 -1.28 3.04 12.95
CA ARG A 432 -0.69 4.26 13.50
C ARG A 432 -0.58 5.33 12.45
N ILE A 433 -0.79 6.58 12.86
CA ILE A 433 -0.53 7.77 12.05
C ILE A 433 0.45 8.65 12.80
N TRP A 434 1.53 9.02 12.12
CA TRP A 434 2.49 10.02 12.60
C TRP A 434 2.21 11.37 11.94
N LYS A 435 2.32 12.45 12.73
CA LYS A 435 2.38 13.82 12.24
C LYS A 435 3.82 14.31 12.38
N VAL A 436 4.48 14.54 11.25
CA VAL A 436 5.87 14.99 11.17
C VAL A 436 5.91 16.48 10.91
N ILE A 437 6.67 17.23 11.71
CA ILE A 437 6.88 18.67 11.60
C ILE A 437 8.38 18.99 11.59
N TYR A 438 8.73 20.13 11.01
CA TYR A 438 10.07 20.70 11.12
C TYR A 438 10.07 21.88 12.08
N LYS A 439 10.99 21.87 13.05
CA LYS A 439 11.26 23.01 13.94
C LYS A 439 12.69 23.47 13.66
N ALA A 440 12.84 24.65 13.07
CA ALA A 440 14.16 25.27 12.95
C ALA A 440 14.77 25.38 14.36
N GLN A 441 16.00 24.89 14.51
CA GLN A 441 16.78 25.06 15.74
C GLN A 441 17.23 26.51 15.90
#